data_7bceade5a2aa747f547cf4650a0906ff
#
_entry.id   7bceade5a2aa747f547cf4650a0906ff
#
_cell.length_a   1.000
_cell.length_b   1.000
_cell.length_c   1.000
_cell.angle_alpha   90.00
_cell.angle_beta   90.00
_cell.angle_gamma   90.00
#
_symmetry.space_group_name_H-M   'P 1'
#
loop_
_entity.id
_entity.type
_entity.pdbx_description
1 polymer ?
#
loop_
_entity_poly.entity_id
_entity_poly.type
_entity_poly.pdbx_seq_one_letter_code
_entity_poly.pdbx_strand_id
1 'polypeptide(L)'
;MANCTCKLPEELLKKLSKLGNKMDSVSETVLETGGAIVLDKVRNNLQSVLSGESTGELLGSLGLSKVLLGKDGNHNIKVGFAEPRSDGKSNAMIANIIEYGKHGQPAKPFLKSAKRQSKKECIEAMTQKLEEEIDKL
;
A
#
# COMPACT_ATOMS: atom_id res chain seq x y z
N MET A 1 -14.14 2.95 -48.55
CA MET A 1 -13.99 2.92 -47.06
C MET A 1 -12.67 3.56 -46.67
N ALA A 2 -12.71 4.58 -45.83
CA ALA A 2 -11.49 5.26 -45.41
C ALA A 2 -10.86 4.45 -44.27
N ASN A 3 -9.58 4.12 -44.41
CA ASN A 3 -8.80 3.44 -43.39
C ASN A 3 -7.85 4.44 -42.75
N CYS A 4 -7.84 4.48 -41.41
CA CYS A 4 -6.87 5.26 -40.66
C CYS A 4 -5.91 4.29 -39.93
N THR A 5 -4.64 4.37 -40.29
CA THR A 5 -3.60 3.57 -39.60
C THR A 5 -2.73 4.49 -38.76
N CYS A 6 -2.71 4.24 -37.46
CA CYS A 6 -1.86 4.96 -36.53
C CYS A 6 -0.72 4.06 -36.08
N LYS A 7 0.50 4.55 -36.13
CA LYS A 7 1.68 3.84 -35.63
C LYS A 7 2.25 4.62 -34.47
N LEU A 8 2.65 3.92 -33.43
CA LEU A 8 3.37 4.51 -32.31
C LEU A 8 4.82 4.81 -32.73
N PRO A 9 5.44 5.88 -32.22
CA PRO A 9 6.85 6.15 -32.47
C PRO A 9 7.73 4.97 -32.00
N GLU A 10 8.78 4.70 -32.77
CA GLU A 10 9.69 3.59 -32.44
C GLU A 10 10.30 3.70 -31.05
N GLU A 11 10.65 4.92 -30.63
CA GLU A 11 11.19 5.15 -29.29
C GLU A 11 10.20 4.76 -28.19
N LEU A 12 8.93 5.10 -28.39
CA LEU A 12 7.89 4.73 -27.45
C LEU A 12 7.68 3.22 -27.42
N LEU A 13 7.70 2.56 -28.57
CA LEU A 13 7.60 1.10 -28.66
C LEU A 13 8.76 0.41 -27.95
N LYS A 14 9.99 0.93 -28.13
CA LYS A 14 11.17 0.42 -27.43
C LYS A 14 11.03 0.57 -25.92
N LYS A 15 10.58 1.72 -25.44
CA LYS A 15 10.33 1.97 -24.00
C LYS A 15 9.26 1.03 -23.44
N LEU A 16 8.16 0.86 -24.18
CA LEU A 16 7.09 -0.05 -23.75
C LEU A 16 7.57 -1.50 -23.70
N SER A 17 8.39 -1.93 -24.66
CA SER A 17 8.99 -3.27 -24.66
C SER A 17 9.91 -3.48 -23.46
N LYS A 18 10.78 -2.52 -23.17
CA LYS A 18 11.67 -2.56 -22.01
C LYS A 18 10.87 -2.57 -20.70
N LEU A 19 9.83 -1.75 -20.63
CA LEU A 19 8.94 -1.72 -19.47
C LEU A 19 8.29 -3.09 -19.26
N GLY A 20 7.79 -3.72 -20.33
CA GLY A 20 7.20 -5.06 -20.26
C GLY A 20 8.14 -6.08 -19.65
N ASN A 21 9.43 -6.06 -20.04
CA ASN A 21 10.44 -6.96 -19.52
C ASN A 21 10.80 -6.69 -18.05
N LYS A 22 10.56 -5.48 -17.56
CA LYS A 22 10.87 -5.06 -16.19
C LYS A 22 9.62 -4.80 -15.36
N MET A 23 8.45 -5.18 -15.86
CA MET A 23 7.17 -4.84 -15.22
C MET A 23 7.10 -5.29 -13.76
N ASP A 24 7.59 -6.49 -13.46
CA ASP A 24 7.55 -7.00 -12.08
C ASP A 24 8.40 -6.14 -11.15
N SER A 25 9.62 -5.79 -11.58
CA SER A 25 10.53 -4.96 -10.80
C SER A 25 10.00 -3.54 -10.62
N VAL A 26 9.46 -2.95 -11.68
CA VAL A 26 8.88 -1.60 -11.64
C VAL A 26 7.64 -1.58 -10.73
N SER A 27 6.76 -2.57 -10.86
CA SER A 27 5.56 -2.69 -10.03
C SER A 27 5.92 -2.80 -8.55
N GLU A 28 6.93 -3.61 -8.23
CA GLU A 28 7.41 -3.75 -6.85
C GLU A 28 7.89 -2.41 -6.29
N THR A 29 8.73 -1.70 -7.02
CA THR A 29 9.28 -0.41 -6.60
C THR A 29 8.17 0.63 -6.40
N VAL A 30 7.24 0.73 -7.34
CA VAL A 30 6.12 1.69 -7.28
C VAL A 30 5.20 1.39 -6.09
N LEU A 31 4.86 0.12 -5.89
CA LEU A 31 3.98 -0.29 -4.78
C LEU A 31 4.64 -0.08 -3.43
N GLU A 32 5.93 -0.37 -3.30
CA GLU A 32 6.67 -0.10 -2.06
C GLU A 32 6.69 1.39 -1.73
N THR A 33 6.86 2.24 -2.74
CA THR A 33 6.82 3.70 -2.57
C THR A 33 5.47 4.17 -2.05
N GLY A 34 4.38 3.72 -2.68
CA GLY A 34 3.03 4.07 -2.24
C GLY A 34 2.67 3.47 -0.90
N GLY A 35 3.04 2.21 -0.69
CA GLY A 35 2.78 1.50 0.56
C GLY A 35 3.44 2.14 1.77
N ALA A 36 4.66 2.64 1.60
CA ALA A 36 5.38 3.33 2.69
C ALA A 36 4.62 4.57 3.17
N ILE A 37 4.04 5.33 2.25
CA ILE A 37 3.27 6.54 2.59
C ILE A 37 2.01 6.16 3.38
N VAL A 38 1.29 5.14 2.93
CA VAL A 38 0.10 4.65 3.62
C VAL A 38 0.47 4.10 5.00
N LEU A 39 1.54 3.33 5.08
CA LEU A 39 2.02 2.74 6.33
C LEU A 39 2.34 3.82 7.37
N ASP A 40 3.04 4.89 6.98
CA ASP A 40 3.36 5.98 7.89
C ASP A 40 2.09 6.65 8.42
N LYS A 41 1.10 6.85 7.57
CA LYS A 41 -0.18 7.44 7.98
C LYS A 41 -0.95 6.54 8.93
N VAL A 42 -1.00 5.25 8.64
CA VAL A 42 -1.63 4.26 9.52
C VAL A 42 -0.92 4.24 10.88
N ARG A 43 0.41 4.24 10.88
CA ARG A 43 1.20 4.25 12.11
C ARG A 43 0.91 5.48 12.96
N ASN A 44 0.91 6.66 12.34
CA ASN A 44 0.64 7.91 13.04
C ASN A 44 -0.79 7.93 13.62
N ASN A 45 -1.77 7.50 12.84
CA ASN A 45 -3.16 7.45 13.30
C ASN A 45 -3.34 6.43 14.42
N LEU A 46 -2.71 5.26 14.31
CA LEU A 46 -2.77 4.23 15.36
C LEU A 46 -2.16 4.75 16.66
N GLN A 47 -1.00 5.39 16.61
CA GLN A 47 -0.38 5.99 17.78
C GLN A 47 -1.30 6.97 18.49
N SER A 48 -2.04 7.77 17.73
CA SER A 48 -2.94 8.79 18.29
C SER A 48 -4.16 8.19 18.99
N VAL A 49 -4.56 6.96 18.65
CA VAL A 49 -5.75 6.30 19.24
C VAL A 49 -5.39 5.25 20.31
N LEU A 50 -4.12 4.88 20.44
CA LEU A 50 -3.68 3.95 21.47
C LEU A 50 -3.61 4.64 22.82
N SER A 51 -3.99 3.91 23.87
CA SER A 51 -3.85 4.40 25.26
C SER A 51 -2.39 4.41 25.69
N GLY A 52 -2.08 5.23 26.71
CA GLY A 52 -0.75 5.27 27.30
C GLY A 52 -0.34 3.97 28.00
N GLU A 53 -1.28 3.06 28.21
CA GLU A 53 -1.03 1.74 28.81
C GLU A 53 -0.69 0.68 27.75
N SER A 54 -0.69 1.05 26.46
CA SER A 54 -0.33 0.14 25.39
C SER A 54 1.09 -0.37 25.54
N THR A 55 1.29 -1.69 25.35
CA THR A 55 2.61 -2.30 25.38
C THR A 55 3.47 -1.98 24.16
N GLY A 56 2.88 -1.37 23.13
CA GLY A 56 3.57 -1.12 21.86
C GLY A 56 3.62 -2.33 20.94
N GLU A 57 3.14 -3.48 21.36
CA GLU A 57 3.20 -4.72 20.56
C GLU A 57 2.34 -4.63 19.30
N LEU A 58 1.15 -4.06 19.40
CA LEU A 58 0.29 -3.85 18.22
C LEU A 58 0.97 -2.90 17.22
N LEU A 59 1.47 -1.78 17.69
CA LEU A 59 2.15 -0.81 16.82
C LEU A 59 3.41 -1.41 16.19
N GLY A 60 4.18 -2.18 16.95
CA GLY A 60 5.39 -2.85 16.48
C GLY A 60 5.11 -3.95 15.45
N SER A 61 3.90 -4.51 15.43
CA SER A 61 3.52 -5.54 14.48
C SER A 61 3.04 -4.98 13.13
N LEU A 62 2.81 -3.67 13.06
CA LEU A 62 2.37 -2.99 11.85
C LEU A 62 3.49 -2.95 10.81
N GLY A 63 3.17 -3.31 9.57
CA GLY A 63 4.15 -3.30 8.50
C GLY A 63 3.54 -3.51 7.12
N LEU A 64 4.42 -3.58 6.12
CA LEU A 64 4.06 -3.89 4.74
C LEU A 64 4.33 -5.35 4.45
N SER A 65 3.44 -5.97 3.66
CA SER A 65 3.70 -7.28 3.08
C SER A 65 4.73 -7.17 1.95
N LYS A 66 5.22 -8.32 1.48
CA LYS A 66 5.89 -8.38 0.19
C LYS A 66 4.88 -8.07 -0.92
N VAL A 67 5.38 -7.59 -2.05
CA VAL A 67 4.55 -7.43 -3.24
C VAL A 67 4.15 -8.82 -3.74
N LEU A 68 2.85 -9.03 -3.91
CA LEU A 68 2.28 -10.30 -4.32
C LEU A 68 1.55 -10.14 -5.65
N LEU A 69 1.53 -11.23 -6.42
CA LEU A 69 0.71 -11.32 -7.63
C LEU A 69 -0.64 -11.91 -7.23
N GLY A 70 -1.71 -11.13 -7.42
CA GLY A 70 -3.07 -11.57 -7.11
C GLY A 70 -3.62 -12.54 -8.16
N LYS A 71 -4.75 -13.17 -7.85
CA LYS A 71 -5.45 -14.08 -8.76
C LYS A 71 -5.92 -13.38 -10.04
N ASP A 72 -6.13 -12.08 -9.97
CA ASP A 72 -6.51 -11.23 -11.10
C ASP A 72 -5.35 -10.85 -12.01
N GLY A 73 -4.13 -11.31 -11.71
CA GLY A 73 -2.92 -10.96 -12.43
C GLY A 73 -2.31 -9.61 -12.05
N ASN A 74 -2.88 -8.90 -11.10
CA ASN A 74 -2.38 -7.61 -10.65
C ASN A 74 -1.45 -7.76 -9.45
N HIS A 75 -0.39 -6.94 -9.42
CA HIS A 75 0.49 -6.85 -8.26
C HIS A 75 -0.21 -6.07 -7.15
N ASN A 76 0.04 -6.46 -5.91
CA ASN A 76 -0.50 -5.77 -4.75
C ASN A 76 0.48 -5.81 -3.57
N ILE A 77 0.31 -4.86 -2.66
CA ILE A 77 1.01 -4.81 -1.38
C ILE A 77 -0.03 -4.53 -0.29
N LYS A 78 0.17 -5.09 0.89
CA LYS A 78 -0.78 -4.95 1.99
C LYS A 78 -0.12 -4.27 3.18
N VAL A 79 -0.87 -3.37 3.81
CA VAL A 79 -0.54 -2.81 5.11
C VAL A 79 -1.32 -3.62 6.15
N GLY A 80 -0.63 -4.15 7.13
CA GLY A 80 -1.28 -5.01 8.11
C GLY A 80 -0.40 -5.29 9.32
N PHE A 81 -0.86 -6.24 10.11
CA PHE A 81 -0.25 -6.57 11.40
C PHE A 81 0.30 -8.00 11.38
N ALA A 82 1.54 -8.14 11.86
CA ALA A 82 2.18 -9.44 11.97
C ALA A 82 1.58 -10.26 13.13
N GLU A 83 1.49 -11.55 12.93
CA GLU A 83 1.02 -12.53 13.93
C GLU A 83 2.13 -13.53 14.21
N PRO A 84 2.13 -14.20 15.37
CA PRO A 84 1.21 -14.07 16.52
C PRO A 84 1.67 -13.00 17.52
N ARG A 85 0.78 -12.66 18.48
CA ARG A 85 1.16 -11.87 19.65
C ARG A 85 1.78 -12.77 20.72
N SER A 86 2.60 -12.18 21.58
CA SER A 86 3.23 -12.88 22.72
C SER A 86 2.21 -13.41 23.73
N ASP A 87 1.04 -12.76 23.86
CA ASP A 87 -0.03 -13.15 24.79
C ASP A 87 -1.01 -14.17 24.20
N GLY A 88 -0.76 -14.68 23.00
CA GLY A 88 -1.64 -15.63 22.31
C GLY A 88 -2.85 -15.01 21.65
N LYS A 89 -3.05 -13.71 21.74
CA LYS A 89 -4.14 -12.98 21.08
C LYS A 89 -3.73 -12.61 19.65
N SER A 90 -4.72 -12.16 18.85
CA SER A 90 -4.50 -11.75 17.47
C SER A 90 -4.33 -10.24 17.37
N ASN A 91 -3.26 -9.77 16.77
CA ASN A 91 -3.07 -8.35 16.46
C ASN A 91 -4.15 -7.84 15.49
N ALA A 92 -4.52 -8.64 14.50
CA ALA A 92 -5.58 -8.28 13.55
C ALA A 92 -6.93 -8.11 14.25
N MET A 93 -7.26 -8.97 15.21
CA MET A 93 -8.50 -8.87 15.98
C MET A 93 -8.51 -7.60 16.83
N ILE A 94 -7.42 -7.29 17.50
CA ILE A 94 -7.30 -6.07 18.31
C ILE A 94 -7.44 -4.84 17.43
N ALA A 95 -6.79 -4.82 16.26
CA ALA A 95 -6.92 -3.74 15.30
C ALA A 95 -8.36 -3.55 14.82
N ASN A 96 -9.07 -4.63 14.54
CA ASN A 96 -10.47 -4.57 14.15
C ASN A 96 -11.36 -3.99 15.26
N ILE A 97 -11.10 -4.34 16.51
CA ILE A 97 -11.84 -3.79 17.65
C ILE A 97 -11.64 -2.27 17.75
N ILE A 98 -10.41 -1.81 17.55
CA ILE A 98 -10.12 -0.37 17.54
C ILE A 98 -10.82 0.32 16.36
N GLU A 99 -10.72 -0.26 15.18
CA GLU A 99 -11.26 0.33 13.93
C GLU A 99 -12.79 0.44 13.96
N TYR A 100 -13.46 -0.64 14.36
CA TYR A 100 -14.94 -0.74 14.27
C TYR A 100 -15.64 -0.63 15.60
N GLY A 101 -14.90 -0.72 16.71
CA GLY A 101 -15.47 -0.69 18.05
C GLY A 101 -16.07 -2.03 18.46
N LYS A 102 -16.56 -2.07 19.68
CA LYS A 102 -17.32 -3.19 20.26
C LYS A 102 -18.25 -2.66 21.30
N HIS A 103 -19.09 -3.53 21.89
CA HIS A 103 -19.98 -3.16 22.98
C HIS A 103 -19.21 -2.50 24.13
N GLY A 104 -19.58 -1.29 24.48
CA GLY A 104 -18.91 -0.50 25.53
C GLY A 104 -17.61 0.21 25.08
N GLN A 105 -17.21 0.06 23.82
CA GLN A 105 -16.02 0.71 23.29
C GLN A 105 -16.33 1.34 21.92
N PRO A 106 -16.31 2.69 21.80
CA PRO A 106 -16.59 3.33 20.54
C PRO A 106 -15.49 3.06 19.50
N ALA A 107 -15.86 3.08 18.23
CA ALA A 107 -14.95 2.93 17.11
C ALA A 107 -13.96 4.10 17.06
N LYS A 108 -12.70 3.79 16.74
CA LYS A 108 -11.64 4.78 16.45
C LYS A 108 -11.00 4.40 15.12
N PRO A 109 -11.61 4.80 13.98
CA PRO A 109 -11.21 4.32 12.67
C PRO A 109 -9.89 4.94 12.22
N PHE A 110 -8.79 4.28 12.54
CA PHE A 110 -7.44 4.71 12.16
C PHE A 110 -7.05 4.25 10.75
N LEU A 111 -7.48 3.06 10.32
CA LEU A 111 -7.18 2.54 8.97
C LEU A 111 -7.96 3.28 7.89
N LYS A 112 -9.26 3.40 8.05
CA LYS A 112 -10.13 4.11 7.10
C LYS A 112 -9.73 5.57 6.96
N SER A 113 -9.42 6.22 8.06
CA SER A 113 -8.96 7.61 8.08
C SER A 113 -7.62 7.76 7.38
N ALA A 114 -6.67 6.83 7.63
CA ALA A 114 -5.38 6.84 6.98
C ALA A 114 -5.49 6.64 5.47
N LYS A 115 -6.33 5.72 5.03
CA LYS A 115 -6.59 5.48 3.61
C LYS A 115 -7.07 6.76 2.92
N ARG A 116 -8.03 7.44 3.53
CA ARG A 116 -8.58 8.69 2.98
C ARG A 116 -7.54 9.80 2.94
N GLN A 117 -6.78 9.97 4.04
CA GLN A 117 -5.82 11.05 4.20
C GLN A 117 -4.58 10.89 3.32
N SER A 118 -4.16 9.64 3.06
CA SER A 118 -2.95 9.35 2.30
C SER A 118 -3.18 9.12 0.81
N LYS A 119 -4.42 8.99 0.37
CA LYS A 119 -4.76 8.58 -1.00
C LYS A 119 -4.10 9.46 -2.07
N LYS A 120 -4.23 10.78 -1.94
CA LYS A 120 -3.69 11.73 -2.92
C LYS A 120 -2.17 11.67 -2.97
N GLU A 121 -1.51 11.76 -1.83
CA GLU A 121 -0.06 11.71 -1.72
C GLU A 121 0.50 10.37 -2.24
N CYS A 122 -0.17 9.27 -1.89
CA CYS A 122 0.21 7.94 -2.35
C CYS A 122 0.17 7.84 -3.87
N ILE A 123 -0.93 8.27 -4.50
CA ILE A 123 -1.09 8.23 -5.96
C ILE A 123 -0.06 9.14 -6.65
N GLU A 124 0.16 10.33 -6.14
CA GLU A 124 1.16 11.25 -6.68
C GLU A 124 2.57 10.68 -6.62
N ALA A 125 2.94 10.10 -5.47
CA ALA A 125 4.25 9.49 -5.29
C ALA A 125 4.45 8.27 -6.19
N MET A 126 3.43 7.43 -6.33
CA MET A 126 3.47 6.25 -7.21
C MET A 126 3.59 6.66 -8.67
N THR A 127 2.85 7.69 -9.10
CA THR A 127 2.90 8.22 -10.47
C THR A 127 4.29 8.76 -10.77
N GLN A 128 4.85 9.55 -9.88
CA GLN A 128 6.20 10.11 -10.02
C GLN A 128 7.25 9.00 -10.09
N LYS A 129 7.13 7.99 -9.23
CA LYS A 129 8.07 6.87 -9.22
C LYS A 129 8.00 6.06 -10.51
N LEU A 130 6.78 5.84 -11.01
CA LEU A 130 6.59 5.16 -12.29
C LEU A 130 7.24 5.93 -13.45
N GLU A 131 7.05 7.24 -13.50
CA GLU A 131 7.68 8.10 -14.49
C GLU A 131 9.21 8.03 -14.43
N GLU A 132 9.78 8.08 -13.23
CA GLU A 132 11.22 7.93 -13.02
C GLU A 132 11.75 6.59 -13.53
N GLU A 133 11.03 5.51 -13.26
CA GLU A 133 11.42 4.17 -13.71
C GLU A 133 11.31 4.02 -15.22
N ILE A 134 10.31 4.63 -15.84
CA ILE A 134 10.17 4.64 -17.31
C ILE A 134 11.31 5.43 -17.95
N ASP A 135 11.69 6.56 -17.37
CA ASP A 135 12.76 7.40 -17.91
C ASP A 135 14.14 6.73 -17.85
N LYS A 136 14.32 5.75 -16.96
CA LYS A 136 15.57 4.97 -16.86
C LYS A 136 15.69 3.87 -17.93
N LEU A 137 14.63 3.61 -18.67
CA LEU A 137 14.62 2.52 -19.66
C LEU A 137 15.44 2.83 -20.90
#